data_e6e24f3804e0c057a67777ec8330e437
#
_entry.id   e6e24f3804e0c057a67777ec8330e437
#
_cell.length_a   1.000
_cell.length_b   1.000
_cell.length_c   1.000
_cell.angle_alpha   90.00
_cell.angle_beta   90.00
_cell.angle_gamma   90.00
#
_symmetry.space_group_name_H-M   'P 1'
#
loop_
_entity.id
_entity.type
_entity.pdbx_description
1 polymer ?
#
loop_
_entity_poly.entity_id
_entity_poly.type
_entity_poly.pdbx_seq_one_letter_code
_entity_poly.pdbx_strand_id
1 'polypeptide(L)'
;NPEFIKELSEMLKREGNPAAPHKYIPGAVCSATSTVVVDEPRIIGERINPTGKKLFKEALLRHDMDYILGQALEQISGGADILDVNMGMDEREMMIDTIKSLQAVVDVPLQIDSTIPEVLEAALRVYNGKPLVNSVNGEEESLNNVLPLVKKYGAGVIGLALDKDGIPKKAEDR
;
A
#
# COMPACT_ATOMS: atom_id res chain seq x y z
N ASN A 1 16.59 -25.33 -18.83
CA ASN A 1 17.12 -25.79 -20.11
C ASN A 1 16.47 -24.97 -21.24
N PRO A 2 17.26 -24.30 -22.12
CA PRO A 2 16.75 -23.51 -23.25
C PRO A 2 15.85 -24.29 -24.20
N GLU A 3 16.12 -25.58 -24.41
CA GLU A 3 15.31 -26.44 -25.28
C GLU A 3 13.89 -26.60 -24.81
N PHE A 4 13.64 -26.76 -23.50
CA PHE A 4 12.28 -26.82 -22.95
C PHE A 4 11.51 -25.53 -23.16
N ILE A 5 12.18 -24.37 -23.03
CA ILE A 5 11.56 -23.07 -23.29
C ILE A 5 11.22 -22.92 -24.77
N LYS A 6 12.10 -23.40 -25.67
CA LYS A 6 11.86 -23.39 -27.11
C LYS A 6 10.66 -24.26 -27.47
N GLU A 7 10.63 -25.51 -27.02
CA GLU A 7 9.52 -26.45 -27.22
C GLU A 7 8.17 -25.89 -26.69
N LEU A 8 8.19 -25.31 -25.47
CA LEU A 8 6.99 -24.66 -24.90
C LEU A 8 6.52 -23.49 -25.77
N SER A 9 7.45 -22.66 -26.25
CA SER A 9 7.13 -21.54 -27.14
C SER A 9 6.55 -21.99 -28.47
N GLU A 10 7.08 -23.05 -29.05
CA GLU A 10 6.58 -23.64 -30.32
C GLU A 10 5.21 -24.29 -30.13
N MET A 11 4.99 -24.98 -29.00
CA MET A 11 3.70 -25.54 -28.63
C MET A 11 2.62 -24.45 -28.52
N LEU A 12 2.92 -23.36 -27.80
CA LEU A 12 1.98 -22.23 -27.63
C LEU A 12 1.66 -21.54 -28.97
N LYS A 13 2.63 -21.44 -29.88
CA LYS A 13 2.38 -20.89 -31.24
C LYS A 13 1.47 -21.80 -32.07
N ARG A 14 1.62 -23.12 -31.93
CA ARG A 14 0.85 -24.12 -32.67
C ARG A 14 -0.57 -24.29 -32.14
N GLU A 15 -0.72 -24.39 -30.83
CA GLU A 15 -1.99 -24.70 -30.17
C GLU A 15 -2.78 -23.47 -29.74
N GLY A 16 -2.17 -22.28 -29.84
CA GLY A 16 -2.75 -21.03 -29.35
C GLY A 16 -2.65 -20.89 -27.83
N ASN A 17 -2.89 -19.69 -27.35
CA ASN A 17 -2.92 -19.42 -25.92
C ASN A 17 -4.32 -19.80 -25.39
N PRO A 18 -4.46 -20.81 -24.52
CA PRO A 18 -5.76 -21.13 -23.96
C PRO A 18 -6.32 -19.91 -23.24
N ALA A 19 -7.57 -19.59 -23.45
CA ALA A 19 -8.24 -18.53 -22.72
C ALA A 19 -8.08 -18.80 -21.22
N ALA A 20 -7.48 -17.86 -20.50
CA ALA A 20 -7.36 -17.98 -19.06
C ALA A 20 -8.76 -18.06 -18.46
N PRO A 21 -9.05 -19.07 -17.61
CA PRO A 21 -10.34 -19.16 -16.97
C PRO A 21 -10.60 -17.88 -16.17
N HIS A 22 -11.79 -17.31 -16.30
CA HIS A 22 -12.19 -16.15 -15.53
C HIS A 22 -12.25 -16.54 -14.05
N LYS A 23 -11.20 -16.23 -13.31
CA LYS A 23 -11.18 -16.45 -11.86
C LYS A 23 -11.63 -15.18 -11.15
N TYR A 24 -12.56 -15.32 -10.22
CA TYR A 24 -12.80 -14.27 -9.23
C TYR A 24 -11.52 -14.13 -8.36
N ILE A 25 -10.91 -12.96 -8.41
CA ILE A 25 -9.78 -12.63 -7.54
C ILE A 25 -10.30 -11.62 -6.54
N PRO A 26 -10.43 -11.98 -5.26
CA PRO A 26 -10.89 -11.05 -4.24
C PRO A 26 -9.89 -9.90 -4.10
N GLY A 27 -10.39 -8.74 -3.67
CA GLY A 27 -9.52 -7.65 -3.26
C GLY A 27 -8.60 -8.10 -2.13
N ALA A 28 -7.31 -7.97 -2.31
CA ALA A 28 -6.33 -8.38 -1.30
C ALA A 28 -5.10 -7.49 -1.33
N VAL A 29 -4.44 -7.39 -0.18
CA VAL A 29 -3.12 -6.80 0.00
C VAL A 29 -2.20 -7.82 0.66
N CYS A 30 -0.90 -7.70 0.48
CA CYS A 30 0.04 -8.64 1.09
C CYS A 30 1.37 -7.99 1.45
N SER A 31 2.01 -8.54 2.46
CA SER A 31 3.45 -8.40 2.72
C SER A 31 4.23 -9.44 1.90
N ALA A 32 5.49 -9.65 2.22
CA ALA A 32 6.30 -10.73 1.63
C ALA A 32 5.82 -12.13 2.04
N THR A 33 5.15 -12.26 3.17
CA THR A 33 4.84 -13.55 3.83
C THR A 33 3.37 -13.74 4.19
N SER A 34 2.58 -12.67 4.28
CA SER A 34 1.19 -12.70 4.73
C SER A 34 0.26 -12.00 3.73
N THR A 35 -0.96 -12.53 3.57
CA THR A 35 -2.00 -11.96 2.70
C THR A 35 -3.25 -11.66 3.50
N VAL A 36 -3.77 -10.44 3.35
CA VAL A 36 -5.05 -10.01 3.91
C VAL A 36 -6.05 -9.86 2.78
N VAL A 37 -7.08 -10.70 2.78
CA VAL A 37 -8.20 -10.62 1.84
C VAL A 37 -9.23 -9.65 2.42
N VAL A 38 -9.68 -8.70 1.60
CA VAL A 38 -10.68 -7.69 1.99
C VAL A 38 -12.08 -8.20 1.61
N ASP A 39 -12.55 -9.21 2.31
CA ASP A 39 -13.85 -9.86 2.15
C ASP A 39 -14.78 -9.66 3.37
N GLU A 40 -14.21 -9.13 4.44
CA GLU A 40 -14.90 -8.75 5.69
C GLU A 40 -14.24 -7.49 6.28
N PRO A 41 -14.80 -6.88 7.33
CA PRO A 41 -14.16 -5.75 8.00
C PRO A 41 -12.74 -6.09 8.47
N ARG A 42 -11.76 -5.22 8.12
CA ARG A 42 -10.36 -5.33 8.50
C ARG A 42 -9.94 -4.13 9.32
N ILE A 43 -9.06 -4.36 10.28
CA ILE A 43 -8.56 -3.29 11.16
C ILE A 43 -7.25 -2.75 10.59
N ILE A 44 -7.23 -1.46 10.27
CA ILE A 44 -6.02 -0.75 9.89
C ILE A 44 -5.53 0.03 11.10
N GLY A 45 -4.34 -0.30 11.59
CA GLY A 45 -3.69 0.41 12.69
C GLY A 45 -3.09 1.72 12.22
N GLU A 46 -3.51 2.85 12.79
CA GLU A 46 -3.14 4.21 12.34
C GLU A 46 -2.33 4.98 13.41
N ARG A 47 -1.42 4.32 14.14
CA ARG A 47 -0.58 5.02 15.13
C ARG A 47 0.76 5.49 14.58
N ILE A 48 1.24 4.95 13.48
CA ILE A 48 2.45 5.39 12.78
C ILE A 48 2.12 6.61 11.93
N ASN A 49 1.77 7.71 12.59
CA ASN A 49 1.32 8.95 11.97
C ASN A 49 1.62 10.11 12.92
N PRO A 50 2.31 11.19 12.47
CA PRO A 50 2.68 12.34 13.31
C PRO A 50 1.51 13.26 13.65
N THR A 51 0.36 13.14 12.97
CA THR A 51 -0.76 14.05 13.12
C THR A 51 -1.34 13.98 14.54
N GLY A 52 -1.28 15.09 15.26
CA GLY A 52 -1.78 15.20 16.64
C GLY A 52 -0.94 14.48 17.71
N LYS A 53 0.18 13.81 17.34
CA LYS A 53 0.98 12.97 18.24
C LYS A 53 2.36 13.58 18.49
N LYS A 54 2.51 14.28 19.61
CA LYS A 54 3.77 14.98 19.96
C LYS A 54 4.96 14.03 20.09
N LEU A 55 4.81 12.91 20.79
CA LEU A 55 5.88 11.91 20.98
C LEU A 55 6.34 11.29 19.67
N PHE A 56 5.39 11.02 18.74
CA PHE A 56 5.72 10.50 17.44
C PHE A 56 6.52 11.52 16.61
N LYS A 57 6.14 12.80 16.63
CA LYS A 57 6.91 13.88 15.98
C LYS A 57 8.33 13.99 16.53
N GLU A 58 8.49 13.88 17.85
CA GLU A 58 9.80 13.90 18.49
C GLU A 58 10.63 12.67 18.09
N ALA A 59 10.00 11.49 17.96
CA ALA A 59 10.67 10.27 17.49
C ALA A 59 11.13 10.42 16.03
N LEU A 60 10.32 10.99 15.15
CA LEU A 60 10.72 11.27 13.76
C LEU A 60 11.93 12.19 13.71
N LEU A 61 11.93 13.30 14.46
CA LEU A 61 13.04 14.26 14.51
C LEU A 61 14.34 13.64 15.00
N ARG A 62 14.28 12.63 15.86
CA ARG A 62 15.45 11.90 16.38
C ARG A 62 15.80 10.65 15.58
N HIS A 63 15.04 10.34 14.52
CA HIS A 63 15.14 9.07 13.80
C HIS A 63 15.06 7.85 14.73
N ASP A 64 14.16 7.92 15.73
CA ASP A 64 13.96 6.87 16.74
C ASP A 64 13.13 5.73 16.15
N MET A 65 13.80 4.85 15.42
CA MET A 65 13.16 3.73 14.76
C MET A 65 12.60 2.72 15.75
N ASP A 66 13.23 2.56 16.91
CA ASP A 66 12.76 1.62 17.95
C ASP A 66 11.37 2.03 18.47
N TYR A 67 11.14 3.35 18.65
CA TYR A 67 9.84 3.86 19.01
C TYR A 67 8.77 3.56 17.93
N ILE A 68 9.12 3.76 16.65
CA ILE A 68 8.21 3.51 15.53
C ILE A 68 7.85 2.02 15.44
N LEU A 69 8.85 1.14 15.54
CA LEU A 69 8.64 -0.31 15.55
C LEU A 69 7.83 -0.77 16.77
N GLY A 70 8.04 -0.17 17.93
CA GLY A 70 7.22 -0.39 19.12
C GLY A 70 5.75 -0.08 18.87
N GLN A 71 5.45 1.06 18.22
CA GLN A 71 4.06 1.40 17.83
C GLN A 71 3.45 0.40 16.84
N ALA A 72 4.25 -0.15 15.92
CA ALA A 72 3.79 -1.19 15.01
C ALA A 72 3.39 -2.47 15.75
N LEU A 73 4.27 -2.96 16.61
CA LEU A 73 4.06 -4.20 17.38
C LEU A 73 2.87 -4.11 18.35
N GLU A 74 2.69 -2.94 19.00
CA GLU A 74 1.52 -2.68 19.85
C GLU A 74 0.20 -2.78 19.07
N GLN A 75 0.14 -2.23 17.85
CA GLN A 75 -1.05 -2.28 17.01
C GLN A 75 -1.36 -3.69 16.54
N ILE A 76 -0.35 -4.45 16.14
CA ILE A 76 -0.51 -5.85 15.73
C ILE A 76 -0.99 -6.70 16.93
N SER A 77 -0.40 -6.48 18.10
CA SER A 77 -0.86 -7.14 19.35
C SER A 77 -2.30 -6.76 19.69
N GLY A 78 -2.74 -5.56 19.31
CA GLY A 78 -4.12 -5.08 19.44
C GLY A 78 -5.07 -5.60 18.36
N GLY A 79 -4.60 -6.40 17.39
CA GLY A 79 -5.42 -7.01 16.35
C GLY A 79 -5.48 -6.24 15.03
N ALA A 80 -4.50 -5.38 14.74
CA ALA A 80 -4.42 -4.74 13.43
C ALA A 80 -4.03 -5.76 12.35
N ASP A 81 -4.85 -5.82 11.28
CA ASP A 81 -4.59 -6.63 10.09
C ASP A 81 -3.60 -5.97 9.12
N ILE A 82 -3.60 -4.65 9.10
CA ILE A 82 -2.79 -3.79 8.21
C ILE A 82 -2.25 -2.62 9.06
N LEU A 83 -1.07 -2.11 8.74
CA LEU A 83 -0.53 -0.91 9.39
C LEU A 83 -0.48 0.26 8.41
N ASP A 84 -1.11 1.36 8.79
CA ASP A 84 -0.97 2.64 8.11
C ASP A 84 0.35 3.31 8.48
N VAL A 85 1.07 3.80 7.47
CA VAL A 85 2.38 4.41 7.61
C VAL A 85 2.36 5.80 6.98
N ASN A 86 2.41 6.81 7.84
CA ASN A 86 2.46 8.22 7.47
C ASN A 86 3.63 8.91 8.22
N MET A 87 4.52 9.55 7.48
CA MET A 87 5.70 10.24 8.04
C MET A 87 5.54 11.76 8.07
N GLY A 88 4.39 12.28 7.62
CA GLY A 88 4.18 13.71 7.44
C GLY A 88 4.64 14.20 6.05
N MET A 89 4.81 15.50 5.92
CA MET A 89 5.20 16.12 4.65
C MET A 89 6.72 16.09 4.47
N ASP A 90 7.17 15.88 3.25
CA ASP A 90 8.59 15.92 2.79
C ASP A 90 9.55 14.91 3.45
N GLU A 91 9.02 13.84 4.07
CA GLU A 91 9.83 12.84 4.80
C GLU A 91 10.12 11.60 3.94
N ARG A 92 10.60 11.79 2.70
CA ARG A 92 10.85 10.70 1.75
C ARG A 92 11.83 9.65 2.28
N GLU A 93 12.95 10.08 2.84
CA GLU A 93 14.00 9.19 3.37
C GLU A 93 13.46 8.42 4.59
N MET A 94 12.79 9.12 5.52
CA MET A 94 12.17 8.51 6.68
C MET A 94 11.09 7.48 6.30
N MET A 95 10.29 7.76 5.27
CA MET A 95 9.30 6.80 4.76
C MET A 95 9.98 5.51 4.26
N ILE A 96 11.05 5.64 3.48
CA ILE A 96 11.83 4.50 2.96
C ILE A 96 12.41 3.67 4.10
N ASP A 97 13.05 4.32 5.08
CA ASP A 97 13.72 3.65 6.18
C ASP A 97 12.71 2.98 7.12
N THR A 98 11.58 3.64 7.36
CA THR A 98 10.47 3.06 8.14
C THR A 98 9.90 1.82 7.47
N ILE A 99 9.59 1.88 6.16
CA ILE A 99 9.06 0.73 5.42
C ILE A 99 10.05 -0.44 5.45
N LYS A 100 11.34 -0.20 5.22
CA LYS A 100 12.36 -1.26 5.29
C LYS A 100 12.46 -1.87 6.67
N SER A 101 12.45 -1.05 7.72
CA SER A 101 12.53 -1.51 9.09
C SER A 101 11.28 -2.28 9.51
N LEU A 102 10.09 -1.81 9.14
CA LEU A 102 8.85 -2.53 9.40
C LEU A 102 8.84 -3.92 8.72
N GLN A 103 9.18 -3.99 7.43
CA GLN A 103 9.23 -5.26 6.69
C GLN A 103 10.23 -6.28 7.27
N ALA A 104 11.22 -5.82 8.02
CA ALA A 104 12.17 -6.70 8.69
C ALA A 104 11.65 -7.28 10.02
N VAL A 105 10.60 -6.68 10.60
CA VAL A 105 10.12 -7.01 11.96
C VAL A 105 8.69 -7.51 11.97
N VAL A 106 7.83 -7.02 11.05
CA VAL A 106 6.41 -7.38 11.00
C VAL A 106 6.05 -8.08 9.70
N ASP A 107 5.04 -8.94 9.73
CA ASP A 107 4.54 -9.71 8.59
C ASP A 107 3.19 -9.22 8.05
N VAL A 108 2.55 -8.27 8.71
CA VAL A 108 1.30 -7.67 8.23
C VAL A 108 1.54 -6.73 7.04
N PRO A 109 0.59 -6.62 6.09
CA PRO A 109 0.69 -5.66 5.00
C PRO A 109 0.72 -4.21 5.50
N LEU A 110 1.34 -3.32 4.70
CA LEU A 110 1.36 -1.90 4.98
C LEU A 110 0.40 -1.12 4.08
N GLN A 111 -0.22 -0.10 4.65
CA GLN A 111 -0.88 0.97 3.94
C GLN A 111 0.06 2.17 3.91
N ILE A 112 0.35 2.67 2.72
CA ILE A 112 1.25 3.81 2.51
C ILE A 112 0.39 5.06 2.39
N ASP A 113 0.50 5.95 3.37
CA ASP A 113 -0.27 7.18 3.44
C ASP A 113 0.64 8.38 3.11
N SER A 114 0.50 8.89 1.89
CA SER A 114 1.16 10.10 1.44
C SER A 114 0.38 10.74 0.28
N THR A 115 0.33 12.07 0.30
CA THR A 115 -0.22 12.89 -0.80
C THR A 115 0.87 13.33 -1.78
N ILE A 116 2.15 13.06 -1.50
CA ILE A 116 3.30 13.48 -2.30
C ILE A 116 3.71 12.33 -3.22
N PRO A 117 3.57 12.48 -4.57
CA PRO A 117 3.82 11.40 -5.52
C PRO A 117 5.23 10.81 -5.44
N GLU A 118 6.24 11.65 -5.19
CA GLU A 118 7.64 11.24 -5.09
C GLU A 118 7.91 10.40 -3.84
N VAL A 119 7.24 10.73 -2.72
CA VAL A 119 7.29 9.94 -1.47
C VAL A 119 6.61 8.60 -1.68
N LEU A 120 5.40 8.64 -2.28
CA LEU A 120 4.62 7.45 -2.58
C LEU A 120 5.37 6.50 -3.53
N GLU A 121 5.97 7.03 -4.61
CA GLU A 121 6.75 6.21 -5.54
C GLU A 121 7.97 5.59 -4.85
N ALA A 122 8.67 6.34 -4.02
CA ALA A 122 9.83 5.84 -3.30
C ALA A 122 9.46 4.72 -2.32
N ALA A 123 8.34 4.87 -1.61
CA ALA A 123 7.78 3.88 -0.71
C ALA A 123 7.38 2.59 -1.46
N LEU A 124 6.62 2.73 -2.54
CA LEU A 124 6.18 1.61 -3.37
C LEU A 124 7.35 0.83 -3.97
N ARG A 125 8.44 1.51 -4.31
CA ARG A 125 9.65 0.89 -4.88
C ARG A 125 10.37 -0.05 -3.92
N VAL A 126 10.32 0.23 -2.63
CA VAL A 126 11.01 -0.57 -1.59
C VAL A 126 10.08 -1.55 -0.87
N TYR A 127 8.79 -1.47 -1.14
CA TYR A 127 7.84 -2.39 -0.54
C TYR A 127 7.87 -3.76 -1.23
N ASN A 128 7.96 -4.81 -0.44
CA ASN A 128 7.97 -6.19 -0.91
C ASN A 128 6.59 -6.84 -0.69
N GLY A 129 5.77 -6.82 -1.70
CA GLY A 129 4.39 -7.32 -1.65
C GLY A 129 3.43 -6.44 -2.44
N LYS A 130 2.14 -6.48 -2.06
CA LYS A 130 1.09 -5.63 -2.60
C LYS A 130 0.56 -4.71 -1.49
N PRO A 131 1.06 -3.48 -1.37
CA PRO A 131 0.60 -2.54 -0.35
C PRO A 131 -0.78 -1.97 -0.67
N LEU A 132 -1.38 -1.31 0.30
CA LEU A 132 -2.51 -0.42 0.10
C LEU A 132 -1.99 1.02 0.01
N VAL A 133 -2.54 1.82 -0.88
CA VAL A 133 -2.23 3.25 -1.01
C VAL A 133 -3.39 4.06 -0.44
N ASN A 134 -3.10 4.98 0.44
CA ASN A 134 -4.02 5.94 1.03
C ASN A 134 -3.61 7.34 0.56
N SER A 135 -4.34 8.00 -0.32
CA SER A 135 -5.54 7.62 -1.03
C SER A 135 -5.64 8.40 -2.36
N VAL A 136 -6.65 8.10 -3.16
CA VAL A 136 -7.08 8.98 -4.25
C VAL A 136 -8.48 9.54 -3.94
N ASN A 137 -8.78 10.70 -4.51
CA ASN A 137 -10.11 11.31 -4.50
C ASN A 137 -10.56 11.63 -5.94
N GLY A 138 -11.72 12.27 -6.11
CA GLY A 138 -12.28 12.62 -7.40
C GLY A 138 -11.62 13.83 -8.11
N GLU A 139 -10.55 14.39 -7.56
CA GLU A 139 -9.80 15.47 -8.19
C GLU A 139 -8.86 14.93 -9.29
N GLU A 140 -8.85 15.57 -10.44
CA GLU A 140 -8.01 15.16 -11.59
C GLU A 140 -6.53 15.07 -11.22
N GLU A 141 -6.02 15.98 -10.41
CA GLU A 141 -4.64 15.98 -9.96
C GLU A 141 -4.34 14.73 -9.10
N SER A 142 -5.20 14.40 -8.16
CA SER A 142 -5.07 13.20 -7.33
C SER A 142 -5.08 11.92 -8.18
N LEU A 143 -6.04 11.80 -9.10
CA LEU A 143 -6.16 10.66 -9.99
C LEU A 143 -4.94 10.50 -10.90
N ASN A 144 -4.48 11.60 -11.52
CA ASN A 144 -3.37 11.59 -12.47
C ASN A 144 -2.02 11.34 -11.81
N ASN A 145 -1.84 11.72 -10.56
CA ASN A 145 -0.60 11.54 -9.82
C ASN A 145 -0.49 10.16 -9.16
N VAL A 146 -1.58 9.62 -8.63
CA VAL A 146 -1.56 8.40 -7.81
C VAL A 146 -1.86 7.13 -8.62
N LEU A 147 -2.89 7.12 -9.48
CA LEU A 147 -3.30 5.91 -10.19
C LEU A 147 -2.22 5.32 -11.10
N PRO A 148 -1.38 6.11 -11.81
CA PRO A 148 -0.26 5.55 -12.57
C PRO A 148 0.75 4.81 -11.69
N LEU A 149 1.01 5.30 -10.47
CA LEU A 149 1.89 4.63 -9.50
C LEU A 149 1.26 3.34 -8.99
N VAL A 150 -0.02 3.38 -8.60
CA VAL A 150 -0.79 2.19 -8.19
C VAL A 150 -0.72 1.11 -9.26
N LYS A 151 -0.95 1.48 -10.53
CA LYS A 151 -0.86 0.55 -11.67
C LYS A 151 0.56 0.02 -11.87
N LYS A 152 1.56 0.88 -11.80
CA LYS A 152 2.97 0.54 -12.03
C LYS A 152 3.49 -0.47 -11.02
N TYR A 153 3.12 -0.31 -9.76
CA TYR A 153 3.59 -1.16 -8.66
C TYR A 153 2.60 -2.26 -8.25
N GLY A 154 1.42 -2.31 -8.87
CA GLY A 154 0.39 -3.31 -8.59
C GLY A 154 -0.25 -3.20 -7.21
N ALA A 155 -0.26 -2.00 -6.62
CA ALA A 155 -0.82 -1.74 -5.30
C ALA A 155 -2.36 -1.81 -5.29
N GLY A 156 -2.95 -2.00 -4.10
CA GLY A 156 -4.34 -1.62 -3.85
C GLY A 156 -4.44 -0.12 -3.60
N VAL A 157 -5.63 0.46 -3.70
CA VAL A 157 -5.83 1.89 -3.42
C VAL A 157 -7.17 2.15 -2.75
N ILE A 158 -7.18 3.07 -1.79
CA ILE A 158 -8.40 3.62 -1.19
C ILE A 158 -8.89 4.77 -2.06
N GLY A 159 -10.14 4.68 -2.53
CA GLY A 159 -10.82 5.77 -3.22
C GLY A 159 -11.71 6.53 -2.25
N LEU A 160 -11.46 7.82 -2.08
CA LEU A 160 -12.32 8.70 -1.30
C LEU A 160 -13.43 9.27 -2.19
N ALA A 161 -14.69 9.07 -1.79
CA ALA A 161 -15.86 9.58 -2.49
C ALA A 161 -16.05 11.09 -2.19
N LEU A 162 -15.08 11.88 -2.58
CA LEU A 162 -15.06 13.34 -2.49
C LEU A 162 -14.27 13.92 -3.67
N ASP A 163 -14.53 15.17 -3.98
CA ASP A 163 -13.84 15.95 -5.00
C ASP A 163 -13.56 17.39 -4.52
N LYS A 164 -13.25 18.31 -5.44
CA LYS A 164 -13.00 19.74 -5.16
C LYS A 164 -14.16 20.45 -4.44
N ASP A 165 -15.38 19.95 -4.58
CA ASP A 165 -16.59 20.49 -3.96
C ASP A 165 -16.87 19.85 -2.60
N GLY A 166 -16.02 18.90 -2.18
CA GLY A 166 -16.06 18.17 -0.92
C GLY A 166 -16.83 16.86 -0.98
N ILE A 167 -17.36 16.42 0.14
CA ILE A 167 -18.10 15.15 0.24
C ILE A 167 -19.51 15.33 -0.28
N PRO A 168 -19.92 14.61 -1.35
CA PRO A 168 -21.29 14.68 -1.87
C PRO A 168 -22.33 14.26 -0.80
N LYS A 169 -23.44 15.00 -0.75
CA LYS A 169 -24.49 14.76 0.25
C LYS A 169 -25.37 13.55 -0.05
N LYS A 170 -25.49 13.20 -1.33
CA LYS A 170 -26.31 12.08 -1.79
C LYS A 170 -25.45 10.91 -2.22
N ALA A 171 -25.98 9.70 -2.08
CA ALA A 171 -25.26 8.49 -2.46
C ALA A 171 -25.04 8.38 -3.99
N GLU A 172 -25.99 8.91 -4.78
CA GLU A 172 -25.92 8.89 -6.25
C GLU A 172 -24.77 9.77 -6.80
N ASP A 173 -24.34 10.76 -6.02
CA ASP A 173 -23.29 11.72 -6.39
C ASP A 173 -21.90 11.25 -5.92
N ARG A 174 -21.79 10.10 -5.25
CA ARG A 174 -20.55 9.48 -4.75
C ARG A 174 -20.09 8.36 -5.71
#